data_bb9ffd0b19098f31921a7485b2159729
#
_entry.id   bb9ffd0b19098f31921a7485b2159729
#
_cell.length_a   1.000
_cell.length_b   1.000
_cell.length_c   1.000
_cell.angle_alpha   90.00
_cell.angle_beta   90.00
_cell.angle_gamma   90.00
#
_symmetry.space_group_name_H-M   'P 1'
#
loop_
_entity.id
_entity.type
_entity.pdbx_description
1 polymer ?
#
loop_
_entity_poly.entity_id
_entity_poly.type
_entity_poly.pdbx_seq_one_letter_code
_entity_poly.pdbx_strand_id
1 'polypeptide(L)'
;MEEGKRQKTLKSSFTTGAIALVFLIIGFETALFIHKAAVTRLVADRDHPDTVYVVERIREKAETSAKPDAEPAEEEKDTVYIRKPADRSPDVVRIREKASPRRVETFRFNPNTVSLEDLMRLGFSEKQAQSILNYRAKGGRFRRPSDCAKSYGVADAVFDRLEPWIDIPRIDLNKADSAAFETLPGIGPYFASKMVSYRTSLGGYSHPEQLLEIYHFDREKYDALKDLISCSSPTPYPIWTRSERDLARHPYLSRDEAHSIVLYRTHQPAEAWTLEGLHKAGVLSEEHYTKLSRCVLAEK
;
A
#
# COMPACT_ATOMS: atom_id res chain seq x y z
N MET A 1 -35.81 -30.95 -49.21
CA MET A 1 -36.71 -30.29 -48.22
C MET A 1 -36.06 -30.08 -46.87
N GLU A 2 -34.94 -30.75 -46.52
CA GLU A 2 -34.26 -30.64 -45.22
C GLU A 2 -33.29 -29.43 -45.09
N GLU A 3 -32.63 -29.02 -46.18
CA GLU A 3 -31.71 -27.87 -46.16
C GLU A 3 -32.38 -26.53 -45.86
N GLY A 4 -33.60 -26.31 -46.37
CA GLY A 4 -34.38 -25.09 -46.12
C GLY A 4 -34.82 -24.93 -44.67
N LYS A 5 -35.01 -26.03 -43.92
CA LYS A 5 -35.38 -26.01 -42.49
C LYS A 5 -34.16 -25.69 -41.61
N ARG A 6 -32.96 -26.19 -41.94
CA ARG A 6 -31.72 -25.89 -41.19
C ARG A 6 -31.29 -24.43 -41.33
N GLN A 7 -31.45 -23.81 -42.51
CA GLN A 7 -31.12 -22.39 -42.69
C GLN A 7 -32.09 -21.46 -41.95
N LYS A 8 -33.37 -21.81 -41.86
CA LYS A 8 -34.37 -21.00 -41.10
C LYS A 8 -34.16 -21.05 -39.58
N THR A 9 -33.76 -22.21 -39.02
CA THR A 9 -33.50 -22.35 -37.58
C THR A 9 -32.19 -21.67 -37.21
N LEU A 10 -31.16 -21.69 -38.05
CA LEU A 10 -29.91 -20.96 -37.82
C LEU A 10 -30.11 -19.43 -37.83
N LYS A 11 -30.88 -18.89 -38.77
CA LYS A 11 -31.20 -17.47 -38.83
C LYS A 11 -32.03 -17.01 -37.62
N SER A 12 -33.00 -17.81 -37.16
CA SER A 12 -33.83 -17.52 -36.00
C SER A 12 -32.98 -17.52 -34.68
N SER A 13 -32.07 -18.47 -34.51
CA SER A 13 -31.18 -18.53 -33.34
C SER A 13 -30.20 -17.36 -33.29
N PHE A 14 -29.69 -16.92 -34.45
CA PHE A 14 -28.77 -15.78 -34.54
C PHE A 14 -29.48 -14.45 -34.23
N THR A 15 -30.71 -14.25 -34.70
CA THR A 15 -31.50 -13.07 -34.38
C THR A 15 -31.88 -13.03 -32.92
N THR A 16 -32.24 -14.16 -32.31
CA THR A 16 -32.58 -14.22 -30.88
C THR A 16 -31.32 -13.94 -30.03
N GLY A 17 -30.15 -14.46 -30.39
CA GLY A 17 -28.88 -14.18 -29.72
C GLY A 17 -28.46 -12.71 -29.85
N ALA A 18 -28.64 -12.10 -31.03
CA ALA A 18 -28.34 -10.68 -31.24
C ALA A 18 -29.25 -9.76 -30.40
N ILE A 19 -30.54 -10.09 -30.32
CA ILE A 19 -31.49 -9.34 -29.48
C ILE A 19 -31.13 -9.47 -28.00
N ALA A 20 -30.79 -10.66 -27.52
CA ALA A 20 -30.36 -10.88 -26.15
C ALA A 20 -29.07 -10.08 -25.81
N LEU A 21 -28.11 -10.02 -26.75
CA LEU A 21 -26.90 -9.24 -26.58
C LEU A 21 -27.18 -7.73 -26.47
N VAL A 22 -28.10 -7.22 -27.29
CA VAL A 22 -28.51 -5.80 -27.23
C VAL A 22 -29.13 -5.47 -25.87
N PHE A 23 -30.01 -6.34 -25.34
CA PHE A 23 -30.59 -6.14 -24.01
C PHE A 23 -29.55 -6.21 -22.90
N LEU A 24 -28.55 -7.07 -22.99
CA LEU A 24 -27.43 -7.13 -22.05
C LEU A 24 -26.59 -5.85 -22.08
N ILE A 25 -26.31 -5.32 -23.27
CA ILE A 25 -25.56 -4.05 -23.42
C ILE A 25 -26.37 -2.89 -22.82
N ILE A 26 -27.66 -2.77 -23.16
CA ILE A 26 -28.53 -1.72 -22.60
C ILE A 26 -28.64 -1.86 -21.08
N GLY A 27 -28.79 -3.06 -20.55
CA GLY A 27 -28.82 -3.32 -19.11
C GLY A 27 -27.52 -2.93 -18.41
N PHE A 28 -26.37 -3.24 -19.02
CA PHE A 28 -25.06 -2.87 -18.51
C PHE A 28 -24.85 -1.34 -18.52
N GLU A 29 -25.17 -0.66 -19.62
CA GLU A 29 -25.09 0.80 -19.74
C GLU A 29 -26.02 1.50 -18.74
N THR A 30 -27.23 0.97 -18.54
CA THR A 30 -28.17 1.51 -17.55
C THR A 30 -27.65 1.34 -16.12
N ALA A 31 -27.05 0.19 -15.80
CA ALA A 31 -26.44 -0.07 -14.50
C ALA A 31 -25.24 0.86 -14.26
N LEU A 32 -24.40 1.07 -15.27
CA LEU A 32 -23.29 2.03 -15.20
C LEU A 32 -23.78 3.47 -15.01
N PHE A 33 -24.84 3.86 -15.70
CA PHE A 33 -25.43 5.19 -15.55
C PHE A 33 -25.98 5.41 -14.14
N ILE A 34 -26.73 4.43 -13.61
CA ILE A 34 -27.27 4.49 -12.25
C ILE A 34 -26.13 4.54 -11.22
N HIS A 35 -25.09 3.71 -11.41
CA HIS A 35 -23.91 3.73 -10.54
C HIS A 35 -23.21 5.09 -10.57
N LYS A 36 -23.00 5.64 -11.77
CA LYS A 36 -22.37 6.95 -11.97
C LYS A 36 -23.19 8.08 -11.34
N ALA A 37 -24.52 8.04 -11.51
CA ALA A 37 -25.44 9.00 -10.89
C ALA A 37 -25.46 8.89 -9.36
N ALA A 38 -25.40 7.67 -8.82
CA ALA A 38 -25.33 7.44 -7.37
C ALA A 38 -23.98 7.95 -6.79
N VAL A 39 -22.86 7.68 -7.47
CA VAL A 39 -21.55 8.20 -7.09
C VAL A 39 -21.52 9.72 -7.15
N THR A 40 -22.08 10.34 -8.19
CA THR A 40 -22.14 11.80 -8.32
C THR A 40 -22.98 12.42 -7.20
N ARG A 41 -24.11 11.81 -6.81
CA ARG A 41 -24.91 12.27 -5.66
C ARG A 41 -24.16 12.14 -4.34
N LEU A 42 -23.47 11.01 -4.12
CA LEU A 42 -22.64 10.81 -2.93
C LEU A 42 -21.49 11.81 -2.85
N VAL A 43 -20.88 12.16 -3.98
CA VAL A 43 -19.83 13.19 -4.04
C VAL A 43 -20.42 14.57 -3.80
N ALA A 44 -21.58 14.91 -4.41
CA ALA A 44 -22.25 16.19 -4.20
C ALA A 44 -22.70 16.37 -2.74
N ASP A 45 -23.26 15.32 -2.10
CA ASP A 45 -23.59 15.34 -0.67
C ASP A 45 -22.35 15.44 0.23
N ARG A 46 -21.20 14.95 -0.25
CA ARG A 46 -19.92 15.06 0.46
C ARG A 46 -19.32 16.46 0.34
N ASP A 47 -19.44 17.07 -0.83
CA ASP A 47 -18.86 18.39 -1.15
C ASP A 47 -19.75 19.55 -0.64
N HIS A 48 -20.99 19.25 -0.21
CA HIS A 48 -21.87 20.16 0.49
C HIS A 48 -22.24 19.64 1.90
N PRO A 49 -21.28 19.52 2.81
CA PRO A 49 -21.62 19.29 4.20
C PRO A 49 -22.34 20.54 4.70
N ASP A 50 -23.62 20.42 5.04
CA ASP A 50 -24.44 21.43 5.70
C ASP A 50 -23.91 22.87 5.52
N THR A 51 -24.40 23.60 4.53
CA THR A 51 -23.94 24.96 4.20
C THR A 51 -24.04 25.83 5.45
N VAL A 52 -22.93 26.16 6.04
CA VAL A 52 -22.86 27.05 7.20
C VAL A 52 -22.87 28.48 6.67
N TYR A 53 -23.99 29.17 6.80
CA TYR A 53 -24.06 30.57 6.50
C TYR A 53 -23.55 31.38 7.69
N VAL A 54 -22.49 32.16 7.45
CA VAL A 54 -22.04 33.18 8.42
C VAL A 54 -22.82 34.45 8.13
N VAL A 55 -23.75 34.80 9.05
CA VAL A 55 -24.45 36.08 8.97
C VAL A 55 -23.69 37.08 9.81
N GLU A 56 -22.99 38.00 9.13
CA GLU A 56 -22.47 39.21 9.79
C GLU A 56 -23.63 40.16 10.11
N ARG A 57 -23.88 40.43 11.36
CA ARG A 57 -24.79 41.50 11.77
C ARG A 57 -24.12 42.82 11.48
N ILE A 58 -24.52 43.49 10.42
CA ILE A 58 -24.25 44.92 10.22
C ILE A 58 -25.12 45.65 11.24
N ARG A 59 -24.53 46.21 12.27
CA ARG A 59 -25.20 47.17 13.14
C ARG A 59 -25.43 48.44 12.33
N GLU A 60 -26.66 48.69 11.90
CA GLU A 60 -27.08 50.03 11.52
C GLU A 60 -26.86 50.97 12.69
N LYS A 61 -25.99 51.98 12.50
CA LYS A 61 -25.79 53.09 13.40
C LYS A 61 -27.08 53.87 13.53
N ALA A 62 -27.82 53.72 14.63
CA ALA A 62 -28.77 54.71 15.06
C ALA A 62 -27.96 55.84 15.71
N GLU A 63 -27.95 57.00 15.07
CA GLU A 63 -27.45 58.25 15.65
C GLU A 63 -28.39 58.70 16.74
N THR A 64 -27.92 58.70 17.99
CA THR A 64 -28.37 59.69 19.00
C THR A 64 -27.30 59.90 20.06
N SER A 65 -26.83 61.10 20.04
CA SER A 65 -26.06 61.93 20.99
C SER A 65 -25.80 61.42 22.38
N ALA A 66 -24.54 61.67 22.80
CA ALA A 66 -24.03 62.23 24.03
C ALA A 66 -23.07 61.40 24.88
N LYS A 67 -21.83 61.80 24.72
CA LYS A 67 -20.70 62.05 25.68
C LYS A 67 -19.95 60.90 26.37
N PRO A 68 -18.72 61.18 26.73
CA PRO A 68 -17.59 60.27 26.60
C PRO A 68 -17.13 59.73 27.97
N ASP A 69 -16.31 58.71 27.91
CA ASP A 69 -15.41 58.16 28.91
C ASP A 69 -15.66 56.68 29.22
N ALA A 70 -14.94 55.84 28.50
CA ALA A 70 -14.44 54.54 28.97
C ALA A 70 -13.53 53.90 27.92
N GLU A 71 -12.44 53.31 28.36
CA GLU A 71 -11.36 52.64 27.68
C GLU A 71 -11.83 51.55 26.71
N PRO A 72 -11.01 51.17 25.67
CA PRO A 72 -11.40 50.21 24.66
C PRO A 72 -11.35 48.78 25.21
N ALA A 73 -12.52 48.20 25.37
CA ALA A 73 -12.67 46.78 25.58
C ALA A 73 -12.45 46.03 24.26
N GLU A 74 -11.66 44.99 24.30
CA GLU A 74 -11.38 44.10 23.17
C GLU A 74 -12.68 43.56 22.57
N GLU A 75 -12.84 43.71 21.24
CA GLU A 75 -13.97 43.17 20.51
C GLU A 75 -13.87 41.65 20.38
N GLU A 76 -14.58 40.94 21.26
CA GLU A 76 -14.90 39.52 21.01
C GLU A 76 -15.86 39.40 19.83
N LYS A 77 -15.39 38.79 18.74
CA LYS A 77 -16.23 38.46 17.59
C LYS A 77 -17.04 37.20 17.87
N ASP A 78 -18.26 37.37 18.34
CA ASP A 78 -19.23 36.28 18.47
C ASP A 78 -19.73 35.81 17.10
N THR A 79 -19.37 34.61 16.72
CA THR A 79 -19.86 33.96 15.51
C THR A 79 -21.09 33.09 15.84
N VAL A 80 -22.26 33.50 15.44
CA VAL A 80 -23.52 32.77 15.66
C VAL A 80 -23.83 31.91 14.43
N TYR A 81 -23.95 30.61 14.62
CA TYR A 81 -24.32 29.64 13.57
C TYR A 81 -25.83 29.40 13.58
N ILE A 82 -26.51 29.74 12.48
CA ILE A 82 -27.96 29.53 12.35
C ILE A 82 -28.19 28.32 11.43
N ARG A 83 -28.80 27.28 11.95
CA ARG A 83 -29.27 26.14 11.17
C ARG A 83 -30.65 26.46 10.55
N LYS A 84 -30.85 26.24 9.26
CA LYS A 84 -32.15 26.38 8.60
C LYS A 84 -33.10 25.30 9.15
N PRO A 85 -34.26 25.64 9.72
CA PRO A 85 -35.16 24.65 10.30
C PRO A 85 -35.96 23.95 9.20
N ALA A 86 -35.84 22.62 9.17
CA ALA A 86 -36.95 21.80 8.69
C ALA A 86 -37.78 21.51 9.94
N ASP A 87 -38.96 22.12 9.95
CA ASP A 87 -40.04 21.94 10.93
C ASP A 87 -39.99 22.78 12.24
N ARG A 88 -41.20 23.26 12.57
CA ARG A 88 -41.50 24.22 13.61
C ARG A 88 -41.46 23.58 15.01
N SER A 89 -40.43 23.90 15.77
CA SER A 89 -40.45 23.82 17.23
C SER A 89 -39.61 24.98 17.81
N PRO A 90 -40.03 25.61 18.90
CA PRO A 90 -39.40 26.86 19.35
C PRO A 90 -37.99 26.67 19.90
N ASP A 91 -37.17 27.47 19.39
CA ASP A 91 -35.86 27.96 19.81
C ASP A 91 -35.13 27.28 20.97
N VAL A 92 -34.24 26.38 20.64
CA VAL A 92 -33.06 26.10 21.49
C VAL A 92 -31.82 26.49 20.71
N VAL A 93 -31.33 27.69 20.89
CA VAL A 93 -30.01 28.12 20.42
C VAL A 93 -28.95 27.35 21.23
N ARG A 94 -28.41 26.27 20.68
CA ARG A 94 -27.24 25.61 21.26
C ARG A 94 -25.99 26.36 20.80
N ILE A 95 -25.47 27.21 21.68
CA ILE A 95 -24.15 27.80 21.52
C ILE A 95 -23.14 26.64 21.61
N ARG A 96 -22.53 26.27 20.48
CA ARG A 96 -21.43 25.34 20.51
C ARG A 96 -20.17 26.15 20.80
N GLU A 97 -19.62 26.01 22.00
CA GLU A 97 -18.32 26.58 22.33
C GLU A 97 -17.30 26.20 21.23
N LYS A 98 -16.61 27.22 20.73
CA LYS A 98 -15.56 27.08 19.75
C LYS A 98 -14.42 26.30 20.42
N ALA A 99 -14.26 25.04 20.10
CA ALA A 99 -13.12 24.28 20.59
C ALA A 99 -11.85 25.06 20.23
N SER A 100 -11.05 25.37 21.28
CA SER A 100 -9.75 26.02 21.12
C SER A 100 -8.96 25.35 19.96
N PRO A 101 -8.21 26.14 19.17
CA PRO A 101 -7.47 25.58 18.06
C PRO A 101 -6.52 24.51 18.59
N ARG A 102 -6.80 23.24 18.26
CA ARG A 102 -5.93 22.13 18.64
C ARG A 102 -4.56 22.38 18.02
N ARG A 103 -3.54 22.42 18.86
CA ARG A 103 -2.16 22.54 18.39
C ARG A 103 -1.84 21.31 17.57
N VAL A 104 -1.69 21.49 16.25
CA VAL A 104 -1.36 20.40 15.33
C VAL A 104 0.14 20.16 15.41
N GLU A 105 0.51 18.92 15.70
CA GLU A 105 1.89 18.48 15.78
C GLU A 105 2.28 17.70 14.52
N THR A 106 3.58 17.59 14.26
CA THR A 106 4.13 16.72 13.20
C THR A 106 5.25 15.88 13.78
N PHE A 107 5.11 14.58 13.66
CA PHE A 107 6.11 13.57 14.06
C PHE A 107 6.00 12.34 13.18
N ARG A 108 7.05 11.54 13.10
CA ARG A 108 7.03 10.28 12.33
C ARG A 108 6.04 9.30 12.94
N PHE A 109 5.22 8.69 12.10
CA PHE A 109 4.23 7.73 12.55
C PHE A 109 4.01 6.63 11.51
N ASN A 110 3.66 5.44 12.00
CA ASN A 110 3.22 4.34 11.15
C ASN A 110 1.68 4.26 11.21
N PRO A 111 0.98 4.45 10.10
CA PRO A 111 -0.49 4.43 10.07
C PRO A 111 -1.07 3.06 10.48
N ASN A 112 -0.27 2.00 10.47
CA ASN A 112 -0.70 0.68 10.91
C ASN A 112 -0.66 0.48 12.43
N THR A 113 0.06 1.32 13.19
CA THR A 113 0.27 1.15 14.63
C THR A 113 -0.09 2.37 15.46
N VAL A 114 -0.16 3.55 14.84
CA VAL A 114 -0.44 4.82 15.51
C VAL A 114 -1.75 4.77 16.30
N SER A 115 -1.78 5.43 17.48
CA SER A 115 -2.94 5.50 18.37
C SER A 115 -4.00 6.52 17.87
N LEU A 116 -5.22 6.43 18.40
CA LEU A 116 -6.27 7.42 18.16
C LEU A 116 -5.82 8.83 18.59
N GLU A 117 -5.23 8.93 19.76
CA GLU A 117 -4.77 10.20 20.34
C GLU A 117 -3.68 10.84 19.47
N ASP A 118 -2.71 10.06 19.02
CA ASP A 118 -1.63 10.54 18.16
C ASP A 118 -2.14 10.97 16.78
N LEU A 119 -3.11 10.28 16.23
CA LEU A 119 -3.79 10.72 15.00
C LEU A 119 -4.47 12.08 15.22
N MET A 120 -5.12 12.28 16.38
CA MET A 120 -5.74 13.56 16.71
C MET A 120 -4.70 14.67 16.93
N ARG A 121 -3.54 14.36 17.51
CA ARG A 121 -2.39 15.29 17.63
C ARG A 121 -1.82 15.67 16.26
N LEU A 122 -1.80 14.72 15.31
CA LEU A 122 -1.41 14.96 13.91
C LEU A 122 -2.44 15.80 13.13
N GLY A 123 -3.58 16.15 13.74
CA GLY A 123 -4.59 17.03 13.16
C GLY A 123 -5.75 16.30 12.45
N PHE A 124 -5.86 14.98 12.60
CA PHE A 124 -7.07 14.28 12.18
C PHE A 124 -8.24 14.60 13.12
N SER A 125 -9.43 14.72 12.56
CA SER A 125 -10.64 14.72 13.39
C SER A 125 -10.83 13.34 14.03
N GLU A 126 -11.55 13.27 15.14
CA GLU A 126 -11.86 12.00 15.81
C GLU A 126 -12.53 11.00 14.86
N LYS A 127 -13.46 11.48 14.02
CA LYS A 127 -14.15 10.66 13.02
C LYS A 127 -13.17 10.08 11.98
N GLN A 128 -12.20 10.86 11.51
CA GLN A 128 -11.16 10.40 10.58
C GLN A 128 -10.23 9.40 11.25
N ALA A 129 -9.74 9.71 12.46
CA ALA A 129 -8.89 8.83 13.23
C ALA A 129 -9.59 7.47 13.50
N GLN A 130 -10.86 7.52 13.94
CA GLN A 130 -11.65 6.30 14.14
C GLN A 130 -11.85 5.50 12.85
N SER A 131 -11.98 6.15 11.70
CA SER A 131 -12.09 5.49 10.39
C SER A 131 -10.83 4.69 10.06
N ILE A 132 -9.64 5.24 10.34
CA ILE A 132 -8.35 4.57 10.18
C ILE A 132 -8.28 3.33 11.08
N LEU A 133 -8.67 3.47 12.34
CA LEU A 133 -8.68 2.35 13.29
C LEU A 133 -9.67 1.25 12.86
N ASN A 134 -10.86 1.64 12.40
CA ASN A 134 -11.87 0.69 11.91
C ASN A 134 -11.39 -0.05 10.65
N TYR A 135 -10.69 0.62 9.75
CA TYR A 135 -10.07 -0.02 8.59
C TYR A 135 -9.06 -1.09 9.03
N ARG A 136 -8.19 -0.75 9.99
CA ARG A 136 -7.21 -1.70 10.57
C ARG A 136 -7.89 -2.88 11.27
N ALA A 137 -8.92 -2.62 12.07
CA ALA A 137 -9.69 -3.65 12.78
C ALA A 137 -10.34 -4.68 11.85
N LYS A 138 -10.69 -4.26 10.61
CA LYS A 138 -11.20 -5.13 9.54
C LYS A 138 -10.10 -5.86 8.75
N GLY A 139 -8.86 -5.83 9.22
CA GLY A 139 -7.72 -6.45 8.53
C GLY A 139 -7.07 -5.59 7.44
N GLY A 140 -7.51 -4.34 7.28
CA GLY A 140 -6.90 -3.40 6.35
C GLY A 140 -5.48 -3.01 6.77
N ARG A 141 -4.60 -2.82 5.78
CA ARG A 141 -3.22 -2.37 5.99
C ARG A 141 -2.84 -1.28 5.01
N PHE A 142 -2.12 -0.30 5.50
CA PHE A 142 -1.45 0.72 4.70
C PHE A 142 -0.07 0.19 4.32
N ARG A 143 0.19 0.03 3.05
CA ARG A 143 1.46 -0.46 2.51
C ARG A 143 2.34 0.67 1.99
N ARG A 144 1.71 1.71 1.47
CA ARG A 144 2.36 2.92 0.93
C ARG A 144 1.78 4.17 1.58
N PRO A 145 2.52 5.28 1.64
CA PRO A 145 1.96 6.57 2.06
C PRO A 145 0.68 6.94 1.28
N SER A 146 0.67 6.69 -0.04
CA SER A 146 -0.49 6.94 -0.90
C SER A 146 -1.76 6.15 -0.53
N ASP A 147 -1.65 5.04 0.21
CA ASP A 147 -2.80 4.31 0.71
C ASP A 147 -3.56 5.11 1.78
N CYS A 148 -2.84 5.96 2.53
CA CYS A 148 -3.44 6.87 3.50
C CYS A 148 -4.26 7.97 2.81
N ALA A 149 -3.81 8.47 1.66
CA ALA A 149 -4.56 9.45 0.87
C ALA A 149 -5.89 8.88 0.36
N LYS A 150 -5.92 7.60 0.00
CA LYS A 150 -7.12 6.90 -0.48
C LYS A 150 -8.07 6.52 0.65
N SER A 151 -7.61 6.58 1.90
CA SER A 151 -8.43 6.19 3.03
C SER A 151 -9.42 7.29 3.39
N TYR A 152 -10.62 6.87 3.71
CA TYR A 152 -11.84 7.63 3.96
C TYR A 152 -11.66 8.98 4.66
N GLY A 153 -11.79 10.08 3.90
CA GLY A 153 -11.99 11.42 4.46
C GLY A 153 -10.73 12.16 4.91
N VAL A 154 -9.54 11.70 4.52
CA VAL A 154 -8.33 12.52 4.69
C VAL A 154 -8.36 13.60 3.62
N ALA A 155 -8.48 14.87 4.02
CA ALA A 155 -8.37 15.98 3.08
C ALA A 155 -6.96 16.02 2.50
N ASP A 156 -6.84 16.31 1.19
CA ASP A 156 -5.55 16.34 0.49
C ASP A 156 -4.51 17.22 1.21
N ALA A 157 -4.92 18.38 1.73
CA ALA A 157 -4.05 19.26 2.49
C ALA A 157 -3.50 18.65 3.80
N VAL A 158 -4.25 17.74 4.44
CA VAL A 158 -3.77 17.03 5.64
C VAL A 158 -2.77 15.94 5.23
N PHE A 159 -3.07 15.24 4.15
CA PHE A 159 -2.17 14.22 3.60
C PHE A 159 -0.85 14.84 3.13
N ASP A 160 -0.86 15.88 2.31
CA ASP A 160 0.34 16.54 1.77
C ASP A 160 1.28 17.01 2.88
N ARG A 161 0.70 17.50 4.00
CA ARG A 161 1.47 17.90 5.17
C ARG A 161 2.09 16.72 5.91
N LEU A 162 1.39 15.58 5.95
CA LEU A 162 1.78 14.41 6.74
C LEU A 162 2.57 13.37 5.95
N GLU A 163 2.52 13.37 4.62
CA GLU A 163 3.20 12.40 3.77
C GLU A 163 4.69 12.22 4.11
N PRO A 164 5.49 13.31 4.34
CA PRO A 164 6.90 13.17 4.69
C PRO A 164 7.15 12.53 6.07
N TRP A 165 6.12 12.44 6.90
CA TRP A 165 6.17 11.92 8.26
C TRP A 165 5.62 10.49 8.38
N ILE A 166 5.06 9.96 7.28
CA ILE A 166 4.58 8.58 7.24
C ILE A 166 5.79 7.64 7.13
N ASP A 167 5.94 6.78 8.12
CA ASP A 167 7.01 5.79 8.20
C ASP A 167 6.41 4.38 8.25
N ILE A 168 6.34 3.75 7.08
CA ILE A 168 5.87 2.37 6.94
C ILE A 168 7.11 1.49 6.68
N PRO A 169 7.49 0.63 7.64
CA PRO A 169 8.64 -0.23 7.48
C PRO A 169 8.49 -1.16 6.28
N ARG A 170 9.53 -1.24 5.45
CA ARG A 170 9.61 -2.22 4.37
C ARG A 170 9.80 -3.62 4.95
N ILE A 171 9.30 -4.62 4.25
CA ILE A 171 9.47 -6.02 4.64
C ILE A 171 10.85 -6.49 4.21
N ASP A 172 11.68 -6.85 5.18
CA ASP A 172 13.05 -7.32 4.93
C ASP A 172 13.02 -8.78 4.48
N LEU A 173 13.51 -9.03 3.26
CA LEU A 173 13.55 -10.37 2.66
C LEU A 173 14.31 -11.38 3.51
N ASN A 174 15.33 -10.93 4.24
CA ASN A 174 16.18 -11.81 5.04
C ASN A 174 15.65 -12.07 6.46
N LYS A 175 14.72 -11.25 6.96
CA LYS A 175 14.21 -11.36 8.33
C LYS A 175 12.74 -11.81 8.40
N ALA A 176 11.96 -11.49 7.35
CA ALA A 176 10.53 -11.76 7.34
C ALA A 176 10.21 -13.26 7.37
N ASP A 177 9.16 -13.62 8.06
CA ASP A 177 8.55 -14.95 8.02
C ASP A 177 7.48 -15.04 6.91
N SER A 178 6.88 -16.23 6.75
CA SER A 178 5.83 -16.45 5.75
C SER A 178 4.63 -15.54 5.98
N ALA A 179 4.23 -15.32 7.23
CA ALA A 179 3.08 -14.49 7.56
C ALA A 179 3.33 -13.01 7.20
N ALA A 180 4.54 -12.51 7.40
CA ALA A 180 4.93 -11.17 6.98
C ALA A 180 4.91 -11.04 5.44
N PHE A 181 5.39 -12.04 4.71
CA PHE A 181 5.33 -12.03 3.25
C PHE A 181 3.89 -12.05 2.71
N GLU A 182 2.98 -12.76 3.35
CA GLU A 182 1.56 -12.80 2.96
C GLU A 182 0.87 -11.42 3.07
N THR A 183 1.45 -10.47 3.78
CA THR A 183 0.94 -9.10 3.83
C THR A 183 1.23 -8.30 2.56
N LEU A 184 2.15 -8.77 1.71
CA LEU A 184 2.50 -8.13 0.44
C LEU A 184 1.39 -8.32 -0.61
N PRO A 185 1.17 -7.34 -1.50
CA PRO A 185 0.14 -7.45 -2.54
C PRO A 185 0.49 -8.60 -3.50
N GLY A 186 -0.49 -9.46 -3.78
CA GLY A 186 -0.34 -10.59 -4.71
C GLY A 186 0.51 -11.75 -4.20
N ILE A 187 0.96 -11.72 -2.94
CA ILE A 187 1.69 -12.80 -2.31
C ILE A 187 0.74 -13.58 -1.39
N GLY A 188 0.37 -14.76 -1.82
CA GLY A 188 -0.38 -15.71 -1.00
C GLY A 188 0.55 -16.73 -0.32
N PRO A 189 -0.01 -17.68 0.46
CA PRO A 189 0.76 -18.68 1.23
C PRO A 189 1.77 -19.46 0.38
N TYR A 190 1.43 -19.75 -0.88
CA TYR A 190 2.32 -20.45 -1.79
C TYR A 190 3.60 -19.67 -2.05
N PHE A 191 3.49 -18.41 -2.51
CA PHE A 191 4.66 -17.59 -2.79
C PHE A 191 5.42 -17.22 -1.52
N ALA A 192 4.74 -16.93 -0.42
CA ALA A 192 5.37 -16.67 0.87
C ALA A 192 6.25 -17.83 1.32
N SER A 193 5.75 -19.06 1.22
CA SER A 193 6.52 -20.28 1.50
C SER A 193 7.70 -20.44 0.53
N LYS A 194 7.51 -20.17 -0.76
CA LYS A 194 8.60 -20.23 -1.76
C LYS A 194 9.68 -19.20 -1.50
N MET A 195 9.32 -17.97 -1.11
CA MET A 195 10.27 -16.93 -0.74
C MET A 195 11.13 -17.36 0.46
N VAL A 196 10.53 -17.93 1.50
CA VAL A 196 11.27 -18.47 2.65
C VAL A 196 12.16 -19.64 2.27
N SER A 197 11.65 -20.59 1.49
CA SER A 197 12.41 -21.75 1.03
C SER A 197 13.60 -21.36 0.14
N TYR A 198 13.38 -20.43 -0.79
CA TYR A 198 14.40 -19.95 -1.70
C TYR A 198 15.50 -19.17 -0.94
N ARG A 199 15.10 -18.31 0.02
CA ARG A 199 16.03 -17.68 0.97
C ARG A 199 16.93 -18.70 1.65
N THR A 200 16.35 -19.78 2.15
CA THR A 200 17.11 -20.82 2.84
C THR A 200 18.09 -21.52 1.90
N SER A 201 17.70 -21.79 0.66
CA SER A 201 18.57 -22.41 -0.34
C SER A 201 19.72 -21.50 -0.77
N LEU A 202 19.49 -20.20 -0.88
CA LEU A 202 20.51 -19.19 -1.18
C LEU A 202 21.48 -18.93 -0.01
N GLY A 203 21.08 -19.27 1.22
CA GLY A 203 21.76 -18.78 2.42
C GLY A 203 21.42 -17.32 2.76
N GLY A 204 20.41 -16.76 2.10
CA GLY A 204 19.92 -15.40 2.22
C GLY A 204 19.91 -14.67 0.89
N TYR A 205 18.97 -13.74 0.74
CA TYR A 205 18.91 -12.87 -0.43
C TYR A 205 20.04 -11.84 -0.38
N SER A 206 20.80 -11.75 -1.43
CA SER A 206 21.85 -10.71 -1.58
C SER A 206 21.30 -9.45 -2.29
N HIS A 207 20.24 -9.61 -3.09
CA HIS A 207 19.55 -8.53 -3.77
C HIS A 207 18.08 -8.90 -4.06
N PRO A 208 17.17 -7.92 -4.12
CA PRO A 208 15.74 -8.20 -4.25
C PRO A 208 15.34 -8.91 -5.56
N GLU A 209 16.11 -8.69 -6.66
CA GLU A 209 15.82 -9.27 -7.97
C GLU A 209 15.91 -10.80 -7.98
N GLN A 210 16.54 -11.42 -6.99
CA GLN A 210 16.56 -12.87 -6.81
C GLN A 210 15.16 -13.47 -6.63
N LEU A 211 14.16 -12.66 -6.29
CA LEU A 211 12.75 -13.09 -6.28
C LEU A 211 12.27 -13.54 -7.66
N LEU A 212 12.80 -12.95 -8.74
CA LEU A 212 12.44 -13.32 -10.12
C LEU A 212 12.91 -14.73 -10.51
N GLU A 213 13.79 -15.34 -9.73
CA GLU A 213 14.28 -16.69 -9.95
C GLU A 213 13.36 -17.77 -9.34
N ILE A 214 12.39 -17.33 -8.53
CA ILE A 214 11.37 -18.22 -7.96
C ILE A 214 10.39 -18.60 -9.07
N TYR A 215 10.14 -19.90 -9.21
CA TYR A 215 9.23 -20.43 -10.23
C TYR A 215 7.85 -19.75 -10.19
N HIS A 216 7.39 -19.25 -11.34
CA HIS A 216 6.16 -18.46 -11.51
C HIS A 216 6.12 -17.10 -10.80
N PHE A 217 7.25 -16.61 -10.28
CA PHE A 217 7.35 -15.26 -9.77
C PHE A 217 7.74 -14.31 -10.91
N ASP A 218 6.74 -13.71 -11.54
CA ASP A 218 6.92 -12.88 -12.72
C ASP A 218 7.34 -11.44 -12.38
N ARG A 219 7.72 -10.72 -13.45
CA ARG A 219 8.15 -9.32 -13.34
C ARG A 219 7.04 -8.40 -12.83
N GLU A 220 5.79 -8.69 -13.17
CA GLU A 220 4.64 -7.90 -12.72
C GLU A 220 4.48 -7.97 -11.20
N LYS A 221 4.58 -9.17 -10.63
CA LYS A 221 4.57 -9.35 -9.17
C LYS A 221 5.72 -8.61 -8.50
N TYR A 222 6.94 -8.73 -9.06
CA TYR A 222 8.10 -8.02 -8.53
C TYR A 222 7.90 -6.51 -8.54
N ASP A 223 7.46 -5.95 -9.65
CA ASP A 223 7.26 -4.50 -9.79
C ASP A 223 6.15 -3.97 -8.86
N ALA A 224 5.15 -4.80 -8.53
CA ALA A 224 4.09 -4.46 -7.59
C ALA A 224 4.57 -4.35 -6.13
N LEU A 225 5.71 -4.96 -5.78
CA LEU A 225 6.18 -5.03 -4.39
C LEU A 225 7.62 -4.52 -4.16
N LYS A 226 8.38 -4.19 -5.19
CA LYS A 226 9.79 -3.78 -5.06
C LYS A 226 10.02 -2.57 -4.14
N ASP A 227 9.05 -1.67 -4.04
CA ASP A 227 9.07 -0.51 -3.15
C ASP A 227 8.67 -0.83 -1.70
N LEU A 228 8.04 -2.00 -1.48
CA LEU A 228 7.55 -2.47 -0.19
C LEU A 228 8.54 -3.39 0.52
N ILE A 229 9.58 -3.83 -0.17
CA ILE A 229 10.58 -4.75 0.35
C ILE A 229 11.92 -4.06 0.56
N SER A 230 12.71 -4.63 1.44
CA SER A 230 14.12 -4.30 1.63
C SER A 230 14.92 -5.61 1.69
N CYS A 231 16.21 -5.51 1.46
CA CYS A 231 17.12 -6.63 1.53
C CYS A 231 18.30 -6.22 2.42
N SER A 232 18.27 -6.63 3.69
CA SER A 232 19.44 -6.48 4.55
C SER A 232 20.53 -7.47 4.12
N SER A 233 21.79 -7.15 4.42
CA SER A 233 22.91 -8.06 4.12
C SER A 233 22.64 -9.43 4.76
N PRO A 234 22.69 -10.53 3.99
CA PRO A 234 22.53 -11.88 4.52
C PRO A 234 23.78 -12.29 5.33
N THR A 235 23.64 -13.36 6.10
CA THR A 235 24.81 -14.05 6.63
C THR A 235 25.66 -14.58 5.47
N PRO A 236 26.96 -14.30 5.42
CA PRO A 236 27.79 -14.76 4.32
C PRO A 236 27.72 -16.27 4.12
N TYR A 237 27.47 -16.70 2.88
CA TYR A 237 27.34 -18.12 2.56
C TYR A 237 28.70 -18.82 2.61
N PRO A 238 28.89 -19.83 3.46
CA PRO A 238 30.21 -20.43 3.69
C PRO A 238 30.57 -21.49 2.63
N ILE A 239 30.77 -21.07 1.39
CA ILE A 239 31.05 -21.94 0.23
C ILE A 239 32.29 -22.83 0.47
N TRP A 240 33.28 -22.35 1.23
CA TRP A 240 34.51 -23.03 1.47
C TRP A 240 34.47 -24.12 2.55
N THR A 241 33.41 -24.16 3.38
CA THR A 241 33.31 -25.10 4.50
C THR A 241 32.10 -26.02 4.42
N ARG A 242 31.14 -25.74 3.51
CA ARG A 242 29.96 -26.59 3.36
C ARG A 242 30.30 -27.97 2.81
N SER A 243 29.47 -28.96 3.18
CA SER A 243 29.51 -30.27 2.58
C SER A 243 29.10 -30.26 1.12
N GLU A 244 29.52 -31.22 0.31
CA GLU A 244 29.10 -31.40 -1.07
C GLU A 244 27.56 -31.43 -1.18
N ARG A 245 26.90 -32.16 -0.28
CA ARG A 245 25.44 -32.25 -0.22
C ARG A 245 24.77 -30.89 0.02
N ASP A 246 25.36 -30.03 0.83
CA ASP A 246 24.80 -28.71 1.12
C ASP A 246 25.10 -27.72 0.00
N LEU A 247 26.26 -27.81 -0.63
CA LEU A 247 26.60 -27.04 -1.84
C LEU A 247 25.63 -27.36 -2.98
N ALA A 248 25.33 -28.65 -3.22
CA ALA A 248 24.41 -29.10 -4.25
C ALA A 248 22.94 -28.68 -4.03
N ARG A 249 22.60 -28.09 -2.87
CA ARG A 249 21.29 -27.48 -2.59
C ARG A 249 21.20 -26.02 -2.95
N HIS A 250 22.37 -25.39 -3.17
CA HIS A 250 22.41 -23.99 -3.54
C HIS A 250 21.92 -23.81 -4.99
N PRO A 251 20.98 -22.85 -5.28
CA PRO A 251 20.36 -22.71 -6.61
C PRO A 251 21.36 -22.44 -7.74
N TYR A 252 22.53 -21.87 -7.41
CA TYR A 252 23.58 -21.52 -8.38
C TYR A 252 24.69 -22.54 -8.45
N LEU A 253 24.49 -23.73 -7.96
CA LEU A 253 25.48 -24.81 -8.05
C LEU A 253 24.81 -26.09 -8.55
N SER A 254 25.37 -26.68 -9.58
CA SER A 254 25.04 -28.04 -9.98
C SER A 254 25.68 -29.06 -9.03
N ARG A 255 25.26 -30.32 -9.10
CA ARG A 255 25.87 -31.39 -8.32
C ARG A 255 27.34 -31.61 -8.70
N ASP A 256 27.67 -31.50 -9.97
CA ASP A 256 29.04 -31.67 -10.47
C ASP A 256 29.93 -30.54 -10.02
N GLU A 257 29.44 -29.29 -10.03
CA GLU A 257 30.19 -28.14 -9.50
C GLU A 257 30.38 -28.26 -7.98
N ALA A 258 29.36 -28.69 -7.23
CA ALA A 258 29.48 -28.93 -5.78
C ALA A 258 30.57 -29.96 -5.47
N HIS A 259 30.58 -31.08 -6.21
CA HIS A 259 31.62 -32.08 -6.12
C HIS A 259 33.02 -31.50 -6.46
N SER A 260 33.10 -30.80 -7.58
CA SER A 260 34.35 -30.20 -8.06
C SER A 260 34.90 -29.13 -7.10
N ILE A 261 34.02 -28.34 -6.42
CA ILE A 261 34.43 -27.40 -5.37
C ILE A 261 35.11 -28.15 -4.20
N VAL A 262 34.53 -29.28 -3.78
CA VAL A 262 35.13 -30.10 -2.70
C VAL A 262 36.49 -30.65 -3.11
N LEU A 263 36.63 -31.16 -4.33
CA LEU A 263 37.91 -31.60 -4.86
C LEU A 263 38.92 -30.45 -4.96
N TYR A 264 38.48 -29.30 -5.47
CA TYR A 264 39.32 -28.10 -5.56
C TYR A 264 39.91 -27.70 -4.20
N ARG A 265 39.10 -27.66 -3.16
CA ARG A 265 39.53 -27.37 -1.78
C ARG A 265 40.55 -28.38 -1.25
N THR A 266 40.41 -29.64 -1.66
CA THR A 266 41.33 -30.72 -1.21
C THR A 266 42.69 -30.63 -1.88
N HIS A 267 42.74 -30.18 -3.15
CA HIS A 267 43.97 -30.21 -3.96
C HIS A 267 44.66 -28.85 -4.11
N GLN A 268 43.95 -27.75 -3.78
CA GLN A 268 44.51 -26.41 -3.91
C GLN A 268 44.79 -25.80 -2.53
N PRO A 269 45.87 -25.00 -2.40
CA PRO A 269 46.13 -24.28 -1.17
C PRO A 269 45.05 -23.25 -0.90
N ALA A 270 44.84 -22.89 0.38
CA ALA A 270 43.77 -21.99 0.79
C ALA A 270 43.83 -20.61 0.11
N GLU A 271 45.01 -20.15 -0.26
CA GLU A 271 45.22 -18.88 -0.98
C GLU A 271 44.52 -18.86 -2.34
N ALA A 272 44.37 -20.03 -2.98
CA ALA A 272 43.69 -20.18 -4.26
C ALA A 272 42.15 -20.27 -4.13
N TRP A 273 41.60 -20.37 -2.93
CA TRP A 273 40.16 -20.50 -2.71
C TRP A 273 39.45 -19.16 -2.95
N THR A 274 39.24 -18.86 -4.19
CA THR A 274 38.50 -17.68 -4.65
C THR A 274 37.48 -18.08 -5.71
N LEU A 275 36.41 -17.30 -5.89
CA LEU A 275 35.47 -17.56 -6.98
C LEU A 275 36.11 -17.49 -8.34
N GLU A 276 37.04 -16.54 -8.54
CA GLU A 276 37.82 -16.42 -9.75
C GLU A 276 38.72 -17.63 -9.96
N GLY A 277 39.33 -18.19 -8.88
CA GLY A 277 40.10 -19.42 -8.92
C GLY A 277 39.25 -20.62 -9.37
N LEU A 278 38.07 -20.78 -8.82
CA LEU A 278 37.10 -21.82 -9.26
C LEU A 278 36.73 -21.68 -10.71
N HIS A 279 36.47 -20.46 -11.18
CA HIS A 279 36.11 -20.19 -12.55
C HIS A 279 37.28 -20.48 -13.52
N LYS A 280 38.47 -19.98 -13.23
CA LYS A 280 39.68 -20.24 -14.03
C LYS A 280 40.03 -21.72 -14.10
N ALA A 281 39.77 -22.47 -13.05
CA ALA A 281 39.95 -23.92 -13.01
C ALA A 281 38.86 -24.72 -13.73
N GLY A 282 37.84 -24.05 -14.29
CA GLY A 282 36.70 -24.69 -14.97
C GLY A 282 35.75 -25.42 -14.02
N VAL A 283 35.81 -25.13 -12.72
CA VAL A 283 34.94 -25.69 -11.70
C VAL A 283 33.55 -25.06 -11.76
N LEU A 284 33.45 -23.76 -12.07
CA LEU A 284 32.21 -23.02 -12.20
C LEU A 284 32.00 -22.63 -13.66
N SER A 285 30.75 -22.78 -14.13
CA SER A 285 30.31 -22.20 -15.39
C SER A 285 30.31 -20.66 -15.31
N GLU A 286 30.40 -19.97 -16.47
CA GLU A 286 30.34 -18.51 -16.56
C GLU A 286 29.03 -17.96 -15.93
N GLU A 287 27.90 -18.63 -16.18
CA GLU A 287 26.60 -18.25 -15.62
C GLU A 287 26.61 -18.33 -14.09
N HIS A 288 27.06 -19.46 -13.55
CA HIS A 288 27.05 -19.67 -12.09
C HIS A 288 28.10 -18.80 -11.40
N TYR A 289 29.25 -18.57 -12.02
CA TYR A 289 30.24 -17.61 -11.53
C TYR A 289 29.65 -16.20 -11.43
N THR A 290 28.98 -15.73 -12.49
CA THR A 290 28.35 -14.40 -12.51
C THR A 290 27.26 -14.26 -11.45
N LYS A 291 26.44 -15.30 -11.24
CA LYS A 291 25.40 -15.30 -10.20
C LYS A 291 26.01 -15.31 -8.79
N LEU A 292 26.99 -16.16 -8.54
CA LEU A 292 27.67 -16.26 -7.24
C LEU A 292 28.47 -15.01 -6.89
N SER A 293 29.07 -14.33 -7.88
CA SER A 293 29.83 -13.10 -7.64
C SER A 293 28.97 -11.94 -7.10
N ARG A 294 27.64 -12.01 -7.30
CA ARG A 294 26.68 -11.06 -6.75
C ARG A 294 26.15 -11.47 -5.37
N CYS A 295 26.53 -12.64 -4.88
CA CYS A 295 26.14 -13.14 -3.56
C CYS A 295 27.16 -12.73 -2.48
N VAL A 296 26.67 -12.63 -1.24
CA VAL A 296 27.52 -12.41 -0.09
C VAL A 296 28.08 -13.77 0.34
N LEU A 297 29.36 -13.99 0.07
CA LEU A 297 30.06 -15.23 0.41
C LEU A 297 30.96 -15.00 1.62
N ALA A 298 31.11 -16.04 2.43
CA ALA A 298 32.04 -16.01 3.55
C ALA A 298 33.49 -16.07 3.04
N GLU A 299 34.33 -15.29 3.68
CA GLU A 299 35.76 -15.45 3.56
C GLU A 299 36.21 -16.82 4.11
N LYS A 300 37.39 -17.25 3.76
CA LYS A 300 37.95 -18.54 4.19
C LYS A 300 38.30 -18.55 5.68
#